data_bd4f730eb9e30ff425727f65b155e622
#
_entry.id   bd4f730eb9e30ff425727f65b155e622
#
_cell.length_a   1.000
_cell.length_b   1.000
_cell.length_c   1.000
_cell.angle_alpha   90.00
_cell.angle_beta   90.00
_cell.angle_gamma   90.00
#
_symmetry.space_group_name_H-M   'P 1'
#
loop_
_entity.id
_entity.type
_entity.pdbx_description
1 polymer ?
#
loop_
_entity_poly.entity_id
_entity_poly.type
_entity_poly.pdbx_seq_one_letter_code
_entity_poly.pdbx_strand_id
1 'polypeptide(L)'
;MKKALILISFVVSIFLIGLVSLNSHSVQDRILNTGFKNILSGVEPFLDKEDSLKVVVCGSRSPLPSPGRAEACILVEAGDDIYIFDLGNGSMDNLTQYGVPWPNVKAVLITHMHSDHIADLPDAHLQSWVQGRNSPLMVYGPEG
;
A
#
# COMPACT_ATOMS: atom_id res chain seq x y z
N MET A 1 -51.66 3.00 -19.90
CA MET A 1 -50.83 1.90 -20.38
C MET A 1 -49.55 2.40 -21.08
N LYS A 2 -49.62 3.25 -22.14
CA LYS A 2 -48.42 3.71 -22.91
C LYS A 2 -47.38 4.42 -22.02
N LYS A 3 -47.79 5.32 -21.10
CA LYS A 3 -46.85 6.01 -20.20
C LYS A 3 -46.10 5.07 -19.24
N ALA A 4 -46.74 4.03 -18.74
CA ALA A 4 -46.12 3.02 -17.87
C ALA A 4 -45.11 2.16 -18.65
N LEU A 5 -45.40 1.79 -19.88
CA LEU A 5 -44.46 1.06 -20.74
C LEU A 5 -43.21 1.87 -21.07
N ILE A 6 -43.33 3.17 -21.33
CA ILE A 6 -42.20 4.08 -21.58
C ILE A 6 -41.32 4.17 -20.32
N LEU A 7 -41.93 4.32 -19.15
CA LEU A 7 -41.19 4.40 -17.88
C LEU A 7 -40.41 3.11 -17.61
N ILE A 8 -41.06 1.95 -17.82
CA ILE A 8 -40.41 0.64 -17.63
C ILE A 8 -39.26 0.47 -18.62
N SER A 9 -39.44 0.79 -19.87
CA SER A 9 -38.38 0.73 -20.89
C SER A 9 -37.18 1.62 -20.51
N PHE A 10 -37.45 2.82 -20.03
CA PHE A 10 -36.40 3.74 -19.59
C PHE A 10 -35.60 3.20 -18.39
N VAL A 11 -36.30 2.66 -17.38
CA VAL A 11 -35.63 2.05 -16.19
C VAL A 11 -34.81 0.83 -16.60
N VAL A 12 -35.34 -0.04 -17.47
CA VAL A 12 -34.60 -1.21 -17.96
C VAL A 12 -33.36 -0.79 -18.77
N SER A 13 -33.47 0.26 -19.59
CA SER A 13 -32.32 0.78 -20.36
C SER A 13 -31.24 1.31 -19.43
N ILE A 14 -31.59 2.08 -18.39
CA ILE A 14 -30.61 2.58 -17.41
C ILE A 14 -29.93 1.43 -16.68
N PHE A 15 -30.69 0.40 -16.27
CA PHE A 15 -30.15 -0.76 -15.60
C PHE A 15 -29.17 -1.55 -16.49
N LEU A 16 -29.52 -1.76 -17.77
CA LEU A 16 -28.64 -2.43 -18.74
C LEU A 16 -27.35 -1.63 -19.01
N ILE A 17 -27.48 -0.30 -19.17
CA ILE A 17 -26.29 0.57 -19.30
C ILE A 17 -25.40 0.49 -18.07
N GLY A 18 -25.99 0.49 -16.87
CA GLY A 18 -25.26 0.30 -15.62
C GLY A 18 -24.51 -1.03 -15.56
N LEU A 19 -25.15 -2.14 -15.92
CA LEU A 19 -24.50 -3.46 -15.94
C LEU A 19 -23.35 -3.53 -16.96
N VAL A 20 -23.53 -2.98 -18.17
CA VAL A 20 -22.47 -2.95 -19.19
C VAL A 20 -21.32 -2.07 -18.74
N SER A 21 -21.60 -0.91 -18.12
CA SER A 21 -20.58 -0.02 -17.60
C SER A 21 -19.77 -0.65 -16.47
N LEU A 22 -20.41 -1.33 -15.54
CA LEU A 22 -19.75 -2.03 -14.45
C LEU A 22 -18.89 -3.22 -14.91
N ASN A 23 -19.20 -3.80 -16.07
CA ASN A 23 -18.41 -4.89 -16.66
C ASN A 23 -17.26 -4.37 -17.56
N SER A 24 -17.11 -3.08 -17.70
CA SER A 24 -16.02 -2.45 -18.46
C SER A 24 -14.77 -2.32 -17.58
N HIS A 25 -13.65 -2.89 -18.02
CA HIS A 25 -12.36 -2.78 -17.32
C HIS A 25 -11.98 -1.32 -17.02
N SER A 26 -12.18 -0.41 -17.97
CA SER A 26 -11.86 1.00 -17.77
C SER A 26 -12.72 1.69 -16.70
N VAL A 27 -13.97 1.25 -16.52
CA VAL A 27 -14.85 1.77 -15.45
C VAL A 27 -14.45 1.15 -14.10
N GLN A 28 -14.17 -0.13 -14.07
CA GLN A 28 -13.67 -0.82 -12.88
C GLN A 28 -12.36 -0.19 -12.38
N ASP A 29 -11.40 0.02 -13.29
CA ASP A 29 -10.12 0.65 -12.99
C ASP A 29 -10.32 2.08 -12.45
N ARG A 30 -11.24 2.85 -13.02
CA ARG A 30 -11.54 4.20 -12.55
C ARG A 30 -12.18 4.20 -11.17
N ILE A 31 -13.09 3.28 -10.89
CA ILE A 31 -13.74 3.13 -9.58
C ILE A 31 -12.71 2.73 -8.54
N LEU A 32 -11.87 1.72 -8.83
CA LEU A 32 -10.81 1.26 -7.95
C LEU A 32 -9.80 2.37 -7.68
N ASN A 33 -9.29 3.03 -8.72
CA ASN A 33 -8.31 4.12 -8.56
C ASN A 33 -8.89 5.30 -7.79
N THR A 34 -10.18 5.64 -8.00
CA THR A 34 -10.81 6.74 -7.26
C THR A 34 -11.06 6.34 -5.80
N GLY A 35 -11.53 5.11 -5.57
CA GLY A 35 -11.69 4.57 -4.22
C GLY A 35 -10.37 4.53 -3.46
N PHE A 36 -9.32 4.03 -4.09
CA PHE A 36 -7.97 3.99 -3.51
C PHE A 36 -7.43 5.39 -3.20
N LYS A 37 -7.56 6.33 -4.14
CA LYS A 37 -7.17 7.72 -3.91
C LYS A 37 -7.93 8.37 -2.76
N ASN A 38 -9.21 8.12 -2.62
CA ASN A 38 -10.03 8.66 -1.53
C ASN A 38 -9.66 8.06 -0.17
N ILE A 39 -9.31 6.77 -0.12
CA ILE A 39 -8.82 6.11 1.10
C ILE A 39 -7.46 6.69 1.51
N LEU A 40 -6.58 6.93 0.54
CA LEU A 40 -5.24 7.48 0.78
C LEU A 40 -5.23 9.01 0.98
N SER A 41 -6.26 9.74 0.53
CA SER A 41 -6.31 11.22 0.64
C SER A 41 -6.47 11.75 2.07
N GLY A 42 -6.76 10.89 3.04
CA GLY A 42 -6.77 11.21 4.47
C GLY A 42 -5.43 10.97 5.17
N VAL A 43 -4.42 10.46 4.44
CA VAL A 43 -3.07 10.24 4.96
C VAL A 43 -2.25 11.49 4.61
N GLU A 44 -1.70 12.17 5.62
CA GLU A 44 -0.74 13.25 5.39
C GLU A 44 0.40 12.74 4.49
N PRO A 45 0.90 13.57 3.55
CA PRO A 45 1.98 13.15 2.68
C PRO A 45 3.16 12.67 3.52
N PHE A 46 3.57 11.42 3.31
CA PHE A 46 4.68 10.84 4.05
C PHE A 46 5.98 11.58 3.78
N LEU A 47 6.20 11.98 2.52
CA LEU A 47 7.40 12.71 2.12
C LEU A 47 7.28 14.18 2.48
N ASP A 48 8.17 14.64 3.35
CA ASP A 48 8.44 16.07 3.51
C ASP A 48 9.23 16.56 2.29
N LYS A 49 8.78 17.67 1.68
CA LYS A 49 9.44 18.27 0.51
C LYS A 49 10.75 19.00 0.86
N GLU A 50 11.17 18.93 2.10
CA GLU A 50 12.43 19.52 2.53
C GLU A 50 13.57 18.51 2.39
N ASP A 51 14.78 19.00 2.11
CA ASP A 51 15.99 18.19 2.12
C ASP A 51 16.33 17.81 3.58
N SER A 52 15.68 16.78 4.05
CA SER A 52 15.72 16.34 5.45
C SER A 52 16.02 14.85 5.56
N LEU A 53 16.52 14.44 6.72
CA LEU A 53 16.64 13.05 7.11
C LEU A 53 15.57 12.77 8.17
N LYS A 54 14.64 11.87 7.85
CA LYS A 54 13.56 11.47 8.75
C LYS A 54 13.67 9.99 9.07
N VAL A 55 13.50 9.65 10.34
CA VAL A 55 13.50 8.25 10.80
C VAL A 55 12.17 7.95 11.46
N VAL A 56 11.54 6.87 11.01
CA VAL A 56 10.25 6.40 11.53
C VAL A 56 10.42 4.98 12.05
N VAL A 57 10.00 4.74 13.29
CA VAL A 57 9.96 3.39 13.88
C VAL A 57 8.63 2.76 13.48
N CYS A 58 8.64 1.92 12.46
CA CYS A 58 7.46 1.19 11.96
C CYS A 58 7.20 -0.11 12.72
N GLY A 59 8.18 -0.59 13.49
CA GLY A 59 8.03 -1.74 14.38
C GLY A 59 9.13 -1.75 15.46
N SER A 60 8.75 -2.04 16.69
CA SER A 60 9.66 -1.98 17.85
C SER A 60 9.54 -3.17 18.78
N ARG A 61 8.85 -4.23 18.37
CA ARG A 61 8.68 -5.46 19.15
C ARG A 61 9.79 -6.45 18.82
N SER A 62 10.25 -7.18 19.81
CA SER A 62 11.02 -8.42 19.64
C SER A 62 10.07 -9.59 19.37
N PRO A 63 10.55 -10.84 19.15
CA PRO A 63 9.70 -12.01 18.93
C PRO A 63 8.68 -12.28 20.06
N LEU A 64 8.91 -11.71 21.23
CA LEU A 64 8.00 -11.89 22.37
C LEU A 64 6.71 -11.10 22.18
N PRO A 65 5.55 -11.70 22.52
CA PRO A 65 4.26 -11.03 22.35
C PRO A 65 4.19 -9.68 23.06
N SER A 66 3.84 -8.64 22.32
CA SER A 66 3.58 -7.30 22.86
C SER A 66 2.41 -6.70 22.08
N PRO A 67 1.20 -6.67 22.67
CA PRO A 67 0.02 -6.18 21.98
C PRO A 67 0.18 -4.76 21.43
N GLY A 68 -0.31 -4.54 20.22
CA GLY A 68 -0.32 -3.23 19.56
C GLY A 68 1.04 -2.75 19.02
N ARG A 69 2.03 -3.64 18.94
CA ARG A 69 3.34 -3.31 18.35
C ARG A 69 3.70 -4.29 17.25
N ALA A 70 4.13 -3.78 16.11
CA ALA A 70 4.78 -4.58 15.08
C ALA A 70 6.21 -4.96 15.48
N GLU A 71 6.73 -6.04 14.90
CA GLU A 71 8.11 -6.47 15.05
C GLU A 71 9.09 -5.52 14.35
N ALA A 72 10.38 -5.82 14.38
CA ALA A 72 11.45 -4.92 13.98
C ALA A 72 11.22 -4.27 12.60
N CYS A 73 11.16 -2.95 12.58
CA CYS A 73 11.05 -2.17 11.35
C CYS A 73 11.45 -0.72 11.60
N ILE A 74 12.42 -0.22 10.82
CA ILE A 74 12.80 1.20 10.82
C ILE A 74 12.77 1.69 9.37
N LEU A 75 12.12 2.81 9.15
CA LEU A 75 12.12 3.48 7.87
C LEU A 75 12.96 4.74 7.97
N VAL A 76 13.81 4.95 6.98
CA VAL A 76 14.64 6.14 6.82
C VAL A 76 14.28 6.82 5.50
N GLU A 77 13.87 8.07 5.58
CA GLU A 77 13.66 8.96 4.45
C GLU A 77 14.85 9.91 4.35
N ALA A 78 15.46 9.98 3.18
CA ALA A 78 16.57 10.87 2.87
C ALA A 78 16.25 11.64 1.59
N GLY A 79 15.67 12.82 1.73
CA GLY A 79 15.04 13.55 0.63
C GLY A 79 13.90 12.72 0.02
N ASP A 80 13.96 12.46 -1.28
CA ASP A 80 12.94 11.64 -1.98
C ASP A 80 13.18 10.12 -1.87
N ASP A 81 14.28 9.67 -1.28
CA ASP A 81 14.68 8.28 -1.22
C ASP A 81 14.30 7.65 0.11
N ILE A 82 13.69 6.47 0.07
CA ILE A 82 13.25 5.73 1.25
C ILE A 82 14.01 4.41 1.36
N TYR A 83 14.48 4.10 2.56
CA TYR A 83 15.13 2.85 2.92
C TYR A 83 14.39 2.23 4.10
N ILE A 84 14.14 0.92 4.04
CA ILE A 84 13.47 0.19 5.12
C ILE A 84 14.46 -0.80 5.71
N PHE A 85 14.66 -0.74 7.01
CA PHE A 85 15.50 -1.66 7.77
C PHE A 85 14.60 -2.65 8.50
N ASP A 86 14.71 -3.92 8.13
CA ASP A 86 13.90 -5.03 8.58
C ASP A 86 12.40 -4.88 8.25
N LEU A 87 11.73 -6.02 8.18
CA LEU A 87 10.30 -6.15 7.91
C LEU A 87 9.72 -7.29 8.76
N GLY A 88 9.68 -7.06 10.06
CA GLY A 88 9.07 -8.00 11.00
C GLY A 88 7.54 -8.00 10.92
N ASN A 89 6.92 -8.97 11.55
CA ASN A 89 5.48 -9.18 11.49
C ASN A 89 4.68 -7.96 11.97
N GLY A 90 3.71 -7.52 11.16
CA GLY A 90 2.85 -6.37 11.38
C GLY A 90 3.47 -5.03 10.94
N SER A 91 4.71 -5.02 10.45
CA SER A 91 5.35 -3.80 9.96
C SER A 91 4.69 -3.28 8.69
N MET A 92 4.22 -4.17 7.80
CA MET A 92 3.52 -3.79 6.58
C MET A 92 2.21 -3.06 6.83
N ASP A 93 1.47 -3.43 7.87
CA ASP A 93 0.26 -2.72 8.27
C ASP A 93 0.59 -1.26 8.64
N ASN A 94 1.65 -1.05 9.40
CA ASN A 94 2.10 0.28 9.78
C ASN A 94 2.61 1.09 8.59
N LEU A 95 3.43 0.50 7.71
CA LEU A 95 3.93 1.16 6.50
C LEU A 95 2.79 1.58 5.56
N THR A 96 1.77 0.73 5.42
CA THR A 96 0.55 1.03 4.65
C THR A 96 -0.25 2.15 5.31
N GLN A 97 -0.41 2.11 6.63
CA GLN A 97 -1.13 3.14 7.39
C GLN A 97 -0.42 4.50 7.33
N TYR A 98 0.91 4.51 7.30
CA TYR A 98 1.70 5.73 7.12
C TYR A 98 1.67 6.26 5.68
N GLY A 99 1.14 5.51 4.73
CA GLY A 99 1.06 5.93 3.33
C GLY A 99 2.42 6.00 2.65
N VAL A 100 3.33 5.06 2.96
CA VAL A 100 4.68 5.03 2.38
C VAL A 100 4.60 4.94 0.86
N PRO A 101 5.21 5.87 0.12
CA PRO A 101 5.21 5.86 -1.34
C PRO A 101 6.22 4.84 -1.87
N TRP A 102 5.76 3.63 -2.13
CA TRP A 102 6.61 2.51 -2.57
C TRP A 102 7.47 2.77 -3.82
N PRO A 103 7.06 3.62 -4.79
CA PRO A 103 7.95 4.00 -5.89
C PRO A 103 9.26 4.69 -5.45
N ASN A 104 9.26 5.30 -4.26
CA ASN A 104 10.40 5.97 -3.65
C ASN A 104 11.27 5.03 -2.79
N VAL A 105 10.80 3.82 -2.51
CA VAL A 105 11.58 2.83 -1.74
C VAL A 105 12.70 2.28 -2.60
N LYS A 106 13.93 2.60 -2.22
CA LYS A 106 15.16 2.19 -2.92
C LYS A 106 15.62 0.81 -2.53
N ALA A 107 15.50 0.49 -1.24
CA ALA A 107 15.93 -0.80 -0.74
C ALA A 107 15.26 -1.18 0.58
N VAL A 108 15.16 -2.49 0.78
CA VAL A 108 14.97 -3.13 2.07
C VAL A 108 16.32 -3.69 2.52
N LEU A 109 16.72 -3.37 3.73
CA LEU A 109 18.00 -3.75 4.33
C LEU A 109 17.72 -4.69 5.51
N ILE A 110 18.03 -5.95 5.37
CA ILE A 110 17.82 -6.97 6.41
C ILE A 110 19.04 -7.06 7.29
N THR A 111 18.86 -6.82 8.58
CA THR A 111 19.96 -6.89 9.53
C THR A 111 20.41 -8.33 9.80
N HIS A 112 19.45 -9.25 9.93
CA HIS A 112 19.68 -10.69 10.07
C HIS A 112 18.41 -11.50 9.78
N MET A 113 18.53 -12.82 9.62
CA MET A 113 17.49 -13.69 9.08
C MET A 113 16.53 -14.28 10.12
N HIS A 114 16.40 -13.70 11.31
CA HIS A 114 15.35 -14.12 12.24
C HIS A 114 13.96 -13.68 11.76
N SER A 115 12.94 -14.46 12.13
CA SER A 115 11.58 -14.26 11.64
C SER A 115 11.01 -12.88 12.00
N ASP A 116 11.32 -12.35 13.14
CA ASP A 116 10.89 -11.02 13.59
C ASP A 116 11.54 -9.85 12.84
N HIS A 117 12.43 -10.14 11.88
CA HIS A 117 13.07 -9.16 10.99
C HIS A 117 12.65 -9.33 9.51
N ILE A 118 12.07 -10.48 9.13
CA ILE A 118 11.79 -10.79 7.72
C ILE A 118 10.35 -11.28 7.45
N ALA A 119 9.52 -11.43 8.48
CA ALA A 119 8.20 -12.09 8.35
C ALA A 119 7.29 -11.41 7.33
N ASP A 120 7.31 -10.07 7.23
CA ASP A 120 6.50 -9.31 6.30
C ASP A 120 7.18 -9.04 4.95
N LEU A 121 8.38 -9.55 4.69
CA LEU A 121 9.08 -9.35 3.40
C LEU A 121 8.26 -9.86 2.19
N PRO A 122 7.60 -11.03 2.23
CA PRO A 122 6.73 -11.46 1.14
C PRO A 122 5.53 -10.53 0.93
N ASP A 123 4.92 -10.02 2.00
CA ASP A 123 3.81 -9.09 1.92
C ASP A 123 4.27 -7.73 1.39
N ALA A 124 5.41 -7.22 1.83
CA ALA A 124 6.03 -6.01 1.28
C ALA A 124 6.30 -6.13 -0.22
N HIS A 125 6.74 -7.30 -0.69
CA HIS A 125 6.93 -7.54 -2.12
C HIS A 125 5.62 -7.41 -2.90
N LEU A 126 4.54 -8.04 -2.43
CA LEU A 126 3.23 -7.99 -3.06
C LEU A 126 2.62 -6.59 -2.97
N GLN A 127 2.52 -6.05 -1.75
CA GLN A 127 1.85 -4.77 -1.49
C GLN A 127 2.54 -3.60 -2.16
N SER A 128 3.87 -3.59 -2.20
CA SER A 128 4.63 -2.54 -2.90
C SER A 128 4.32 -2.51 -4.39
N TRP A 129 4.17 -3.68 -5.02
CA TRP A 129 3.76 -3.77 -6.42
C TRP A 129 2.33 -3.25 -6.63
N VAL A 130 1.38 -3.66 -5.78
CA VAL A 130 -0.01 -3.17 -5.82
C VAL A 130 -0.08 -1.65 -5.62
N GLN A 131 0.81 -1.09 -4.80
CA GLN A 131 0.88 0.35 -4.49
C GLN A 131 1.77 1.14 -5.48
N GLY A 132 2.07 0.58 -6.63
CA GLY A 132 2.64 1.30 -7.78
C GLY A 132 4.14 1.19 -7.97
N ARG A 133 4.84 0.32 -7.23
CA ARG A 133 6.25 0.02 -7.53
C ARG A 133 6.35 -0.65 -8.90
N ASN A 134 7.12 -0.06 -9.78
CA ASN A 134 7.31 -0.50 -11.18
C ASN A 134 8.73 -1.00 -11.48
N SER A 135 9.56 -1.17 -10.45
CA SER A 135 10.94 -1.67 -10.53
C SER A 135 11.15 -2.83 -9.56
N PRO A 136 12.19 -3.66 -9.70
CA PRO A 136 12.52 -4.69 -8.72
C PRO A 136 12.67 -4.11 -7.32
N LEU A 137 12.12 -4.80 -6.30
CA LEU A 137 12.39 -4.47 -4.91
C LEU A 137 13.81 -4.96 -4.57
N MET A 138 14.70 -4.01 -4.34
CA MET A 138 16.07 -4.34 -3.94
C MET A 138 16.08 -4.75 -2.48
N VAL A 139 16.63 -5.93 -2.20
CA VAL A 139 16.77 -6.46 -0.84
C VAL A 139 18.24 -6.78 -0.60
N TYR A 140 18.79 -6.22 0.45
CA TYR A 140 20.16 -6.46 0.90
C TYR A 140 20.14 -7.07 2.30
N GLY A 141 21.01 -8.00 2.57
CA GLY A 141 21.12 -8.67 3.86
C GLY A 141 22.47 -9.35 4.04
N PRO A 142 22.70 -9.99 5.18
CA PRO A 142 23.93 -10.75 5.41
C PRO A 142 24.04 -11.94 4.47
N GLU A 143 25.25 -12.37 4.22
CA GLU A 143 25.51 -13.67 3.58
C GLU A 143 24.91 -14.78 4.46
N GLY A 144 24.12 -15.67 3.83
CA GLY A 144 23.43 -16.78 4.49
C GLY A 144 24.28 -18.05 4.60
#